data_2d672313454cc2d3e8d918c69111fea7
#
_entry.id   2d672313454cc2d3e8d918c69111fea7
#
_cell.length_a   1.000
_cell.length_b   1.000
_cell.length_c   1.000
_cell.angle_alpha   90.00
_cell.angle_beta   90.00
_cell.angle_gamma   90.00
#
_symmetry.space_group_name_H-M   'P 1'
#
loop_
_entity.id
_entity.type
_entity.pdbx_description
1 polymer ?
#
loop_
_entity_poly.entity_id
_entity_poly.type
_entity_poly.pdbx_seq_one_letter_code
_entity_poly.pdbx_strand_id
1 'polypeptide(L)'
;MRNMAKIGQFIYPWGNGHYSRMMRLNERLKELGDNEFHYFSKGDIYQKLLDKFPDEKQNIHEVLMPTPIDGKFGPSLAKSLWNFLLPVEGNEPLVTQISSYLKDEGKLYNKIGFDLVINDGDMGSNVLAERRNITSLFVTNQFKPKLWKSRIYFKPALEFVAKQISKASKILVADSEPPYTMCEYNLNFTKDIQEKVVYVGHFTNEKKIEKGEKGDLEKFTDE
;
A
#
# COMPACT_ATOMS: atom_id res chain seq x y z
N MET A 1 -0.48 28.11 16.87
CA MET A 1 -1.28 27.49 15.78
C MET A 1 -0.54 26.20 15.38
N ARG A 2 -1.16 25.02 15.44
CA ARG A 2 -0.56 23.83 14.84
C ARG A 2 -0.62 24.03 13.32
N ASN A 3 0.52 23.99 12.65
CA ASN A 3 0.54 24.00 11.21
C ASN A 3 -0.20 22.77 10.70
N MET A 4 -1.09 22.94 9.75
CA MET A 4 -1.80 21.90 9.04
C MET A 4 -0.76 21.04 8.30
N ALA A 5 -0.69 19.75 8.63
CA ALA A 5 0.27 18.85 7.98
C ALA A 5 -0.22 18.43 6.59
N LYS A 6 0.71 18.37 5.62
CA LYS A 6 0.43 17.87 4.27
C LYS A 6 0.75 16.38 4.18
N ILE A 7 -0.27 15.58 3.94
CA ILE A 7 -0.19 14.12 3.92
C ILE A 7 -0.42 13.60 2.50
N GLY A 8 0.60 12.96 1.92
CA GLY A 8 0.48 12.26 0.66
C GLY A 8 0.00 10.82 0.88
N GLN A 9 -1.11 10.43 0.27
CA GLN A 9 -1.66 9.07 0.32
C GLN A 9 -1.54 8.39 -1.05
N PHE A 10 -0.67 7.39 -1.15
CA PHE A 10 -0.42 6.63 -2.37
C PHE A 10 -1.14 5.29 -2.30
N ILE A 11 -2.15 5.13 -3.16
CA ILE A 11 -3.07 3.99 -3.15
C ILE A 11 -2.82 3.14 -4.39
N TYR A 12 -2.33 1.93 -4.18
CA TYR A 12 -2.04 1.03 -5.30
C TYR A 12 -3.31 0.67 -6.08
N PRO A 13 -3.30 0.82 -7.41
CA PRO A 13 -4.52 0.77 -8.21
C PRO A 13 -5.00 -0.64 -8.55
N TRP A 14 -4.53 -1.66 -7.83
CA TRP A 14 -4.85 -3.05 -8.11
C TRP A 14 -5.74 -3.66 -7.02
N GLY A 15 -7.01 -3.86 -7.37
CA GLY A 15 -8.04 -4.36 -6.45
C GLY A 15 -8.57 -3.31 -5.46
N ASN A 16 -9.68 -3.64 -4.80
CA ASN A 16 -10.35 -2.70 -3.89
C ASN A 16 -9.78 -2.71 -2.46
N GLY A 17 -8.92 -3.67 -2.12
CA GLY A 17 -8.39 -3.83 -0.77
C GLY A 17 -7.55 -2.64 -0.31
N HIS A 18 -6.65 -2.16 -1.18
CA HIS A 18 -5.81 -0.98 -0.93
C HIS A 18 -6.66 0.28 -0.73
N TYR A 19 -7.62 0.52 -1.62
CA TYR A 19 -8.53 1.64 -1.51
C TYR A 19 -9.32 1.62 -0.20
N SER A 20 -9.94 0.48 0.14
CA SER A 20 -10.76 0.37 1.35
C SER A 20 -9.95 0.60 2.63
N ARG A 21 -8.73 0.06 2.71
CA ARG A 21 -7.83 0.29 3.86
C ARG A 21 -7.47 1.76 4.00
N MET A 22 -7.04 2.38 2.89
CA MET A 22 -6.62 3.78 2.90
C MET A 22 -7.76 4.73 3.22
N MET A 23 -8.99 4.46 2.76
CA MET A 23 -10.14 5.28 3.09
C MET A 23 -10.49 5.22 4.58
N ARG A 24 -10.42 4.05 5.19
CA ARG A 24 -10.63 3.91 6.64
C ARG A 24 -9.54 4.60 7.46
N LEU A 25 -8.29 4.45 7.03
CA LEU A 25 -7.19 5.17 7.66
C LEU A 25 -7.37 6.68 7.55
N ASN A 26 -7.81 7.17 6.39
CA ASN A 26 -8.07 8.58 6.16
C ASN A 26 -9.17 9.13 7.08
N GLU A 27 -10.25 8.38 7.27
CA GLU A 27 -11.33 8.75 8.21
C GLU A 27 -10.77 8.93 9.63
N ARG A 28 -9.93 8.00 10.10
CA ARG A 28 -9.28 8.12 11.42
C ARG A 28 -8.28 9.26 11.51
N LEU A 29 -7.51 9.52 10.46
CA LEU A 29 -6.57 10.63 10.44
C LEU A 29 -7.27 12.00 10.46
N LYS A 30 -8.44 12.12 9.82
CA LYS A 30 -9.27 13.34 9.88
C LYS A 30 -9.81 13.60 11.29
N GLU A 31 -10.06 12.55 12.08
CA GLU A 31 -10.45 12.70 13.50
C GLU A 31 -9.31 13.23 14.40
N LEU A 32 -8.06 13.06 14.00
CA LEU A 32 -6.89 13.47 14.78
C LEU A 32 -6.50 14.93 14.59
N GLY A 33 -7.05 15.61 13.59
CA GLY A 33 -6.80 17.04 13.35
C GLY A 33 -7.01 17.47 11.91
N ASP A 34 -6.93 18.76 11.70
CA ASP A 34 -7.05 19.38 10.38
C ASP A 34 -5.74 19.18 9.61
N ASN A 35 -5.75 18.24 8.67
CA ASN A 35 -4.63 17.94 7.79
C ASN A 35 -5.05 18.12 6.32
N GLU A 36 -4.10 18.52 5.48
CA GLU A 36 -4.28 18.57 4.02
C GLU A 36 -3.91 17.22 3.42
N PHE A 37 -4.86 16.55 2.77
CA PHE A 37 -4.63 15.24 2.14
C PHE A 37 -4.48 15.39 0.64
N HIS A 38 -3.45 14.75 0.09
CA HIS A 38 -3.26 14.58 -1.35
C HIS A 38 -3.30 13.09 -1.68
N TYR A 39 -4.12 12.72 -2.67
CA TYR A 39 -4.36 11.33 -3.04
C TYR A 39 -3.73 11.03 -4.39
N PHE A 40 -3.08 9.88 -4.49
CA PHE A 40 -2.35 9.43 -5.66
C PHE A 40 -2.78 8.02 -6.05
N SER A 41 -3.27 7.85 -7.27
CA SER A 41 -3.62 6.56 -7.84
C SER A 41 -3.77 6.66 -9.36
N LYS A 42 -4.22 5.60 -10.02
CA LYS A 42 -4.60 5.60 -11.45
C LYS A 42 -5.88 4.79 -11.69
N GLY A 43 -6.45 4.97 -12.89
CA GLY A 43 -7.57 4.17 -13.38
C GLY A 43 -8.79 4.21 -12.48
N ASP A 44 -9.40 3.06 -12.19
CA ASP A 44 -10.64 2.96 -11.43
C ASP A 44 -10.52 3.53 -10.00
N ILE A 45 -9.37 3.38 -9.35
CA ILE A 45 -9.18 3.91 -8.00
C ILE A 45 -9.09 5.44 -8.03
N TYR A 46 -8.44 6.01 -9.05
CA TYR A 46 -8.43 7.45 -9.27
C TYR A 46 -9.85 8.01 -9.45
N GLN A 47 -10.69 7.35 -10.29
CA GLN A 47 -12.08 7.77 -10.46
C GLN A 47 -12.89 7.69 -9.17
N LYS A 48 -12.74 6.61 -8.38
CA LYS A 48 -13.39 6.47 -7.07
C LYS A 48 -12.99 7.58 -6.08
N LEU A 49 -11.75 8.04 -6.14
CA LEU A 49 -11.29 9.17 -5.31
C LEU A 49 -11.97 10.47 -5.75
N LEU A 50 -12.08 10.75 -7.05
CA LEU A 50 -12.78 11.92 -7.58
C LEU A 50 -14.27 11.93 -7.19
N ASP A 51 -14.91 10.76 -7.21
CA ASP A 51 -16.31 10.61 -6.83
C ASP A 51 -16.51 10.77 -5.30
N LYS A 52 -15.57 10.26 -4.50
CA LYS A 52 -15.64 10.35 -3.03
C LYS A 52 -15.34 11.75 -2.50
N PHE A 53 -14.47 12.51 -3.16
CA PHE A 53 -14.01 13.83 -2.72
C PHE A 53 -14.20 14.90 -3.81
N PRO A 54 -15.45 15.20 -4.20
CA PRO A 54 -15.74 16.11 -5.31
C PRO A 54 -15.25 17.54 -5.07
N ASP A 55 -15.13 17.95 -3.82
CA ASP A 55 -14.67 19.29 -3.43
C ASP A 55 -13.15 19.39 -3.28
N GLU A 56 -12.44 18.27 -3.28
CA GLU A 56 -10.98 18.18 -3.08
C GLU A 56 -10.24 17.74 -4.38
N LYS A 57 -10.84 17.90 -5.57
CA LYS A 57 -10.31 17.40 -6.85
C LYS A 57 -8.88 17.88 -7.15
N GLN A 58 -8.53 19.10 -6.73
CA GLN A 58 -7.20 19.67 -6.89
C GLN A 58 -6.11 18.90 -6.11
N ASN A 59 -6.51 18.11 -5.12
CA ASN A 59 -5.63 17.30 -4.28
C ASN A 59 -5.61 15.82 -4.72
N ILE A 60 -6.32 15.47 -5.80
CA ILE A 60 -6.36 14.11 -6.33
C ILE A 60 -5.53 14.07 -7.61
N HIS A 61 -4.51 13.24 -7.62
CA HIS A 61 -3.50 13.19 -8.66
C HIS A 61 -3.53 11.83 -9.36
N GLU A 62 -3.68 11.85 -10.69
CA GLU A 62 -3.47 10.64 -11.47
C GLU A 62 -1.97 10.44 -11.71
N VAL A 63 -1.48 9.24 -11.42
CA VAL A 63 -0.07 8.91 -11.49
C VAL A 63 0.14 7.54 -12.13
N LEU A 64 1.17 7.39 -12.95
CA LEU A 64 1.43 6.17 -13.69
C LEU A 64 2.16 5.12 -12.83
N MET A 65 1.55 4.72 -11.72
CA MET A 65 2.11 3.67 -10.87
C MET A 65 2.34 2.38 -11.66
N PRO A 66 3.56 1.82 -11.64
CA PRO A 66 3.83 0.54 -12.26
C PRO A 66 2.98 -0.58 -11.64
N THR A 67 2.31 -1.37 -12.48
CA THR A 67 1.50 -2.51 -12.04
C THR A 67 1.95 -3.79 -12.73
N PRO A 68 1.80 -4.97 -12.09
CA PRO A 68 2.02 -6.24 -12.76
C PRO A 68 1.07 -6.40 -13.96
N ILE A 69 1.46 -7.24 -14.90
CA ILE A 69 0.60 -7.58 -16.03
C ILE A 69 -0.45 -8.60 -15.57
N ASP A 70 -1.70 -8.34 -15.91
CA ASP A 70 -2.80 -9.22 -15.59
C ASP A 70 -2.75 -10.53 -16.37
N GLY A 71 -3.11 -11.61 -15.71
CA GLY A 71 -3.38 -12.92 -16.28
C GLY A 71 -4.87 -13.25 -16.17
N LYS A 72 -5.24 -14.46 -16.58
CA LYS A 72 -6.63 -14.91 -16.57
C LYS A 72 -7.30 -14.89 -15.18
N PHE A 73 -6.51 -15.08 -14.11
CA PHE A 73 -7.01 -15.22 -12.73
C PHE A 73 -6.25 -14.35 -11.73
N GLY A 74 -5.72 -13.23 -12.16
CA GLY A 74 -4.90 -12.31 -11.36
C GLY A 74 -3.55 -12.01 -12.01
N PRO A 75 -2.59 -11.43 -11.30
CA PRO A 75 -1.31 -11.04 -11.89
C PRO A 75 -0.56 -12.24 -12.46
N SER A 76 -0.10 -12.12 -13.68
CA SER A 76 0.76 -13.10 -14.32
C SER A 76 2.22 -12.85 -13.92
N LEU A 77 2.74 -13.65 -12.98
CA LEU A 77 4.14 -13.54 -12.57
C LEU A 77 5.11 -13.72 -13.73
N ALA A 78 4.83 -14.65 -14.64
CA ALA A 78 5.68 -14.89 -15.81
C ALA A 78 5.71 -13.68 -16.74
N LYS A 79 4.55 -13.14 -17.13
CA LYS A 79 4.47 -11.94 -17.98
C LYS A 79 5.10 -10.72 -17.30
N SER A 80 4.85 -10.52 -16.01
CA SER A 80 5.42 -9.42 -15.25
C SER A 80 6.94 -9.52 -15.12
N LEU A 81 7.48 -10.75 -14.99
CA LEU A 81 8.92 -10.97 -14.98
C LEU A 81 9.57 -10.66 -16.34
N TRP A 82 8.94 -11.11 -17.44
CA TRP A 82 9.39 -10.75 -18.80
C TRP A 82 9.28 -9.25 -19.06
N ASN A 83 8.20 -8.62 -18.58
CA ASN A 83 8.02 -7.18 -18.72
C ASN A 83 9.02 -6.37 -17.91
N PHE A 84 9.81 -6.98 -17.04
CA PHE A 84 10.81 -6.22 -16.28
C PHE A 84 11.80 -5.49 -17.19
N LEU A 85 12.28 -6.15 -18.23
CA LEU A 85 13.25 -5.57 -19.19
C LEU A 85 12.72 -5.45 -20.62
N LEU A 86 11.63 -6.16 -20.96
CA LEU A 86 11.11 -6.25 -22.33
C LEU A 86 9.66 -5.77 -22.37
N PRO A 87 9.20 -5.16 -23.47
CA PRO A 87 7.79 -4.83 -23.64
C PRO A 87 6.97 -6.13 -23.75
N VAL A 88 5.82 -6.18 -23.09
CA VAL A 88 4.91 -7.33 -23.10
C VAL A 88 3.48 -6.85 -23.28
N GLU A 89 2.77 -7.38 -24.27
CA GLU A 89 1.34 -7.06 -24.54
C GLU A 89 1.05 -5.55 -24.62
N GLY A 90 1.94 -4.79 -25.26
CA GLY A 90 1.80 -3.33 -25.40
C GLY A 90 2.23 -2.51 -24.17
N ASN A 91 2.60 -3.17 -23.07
CA ASN A 91 3.14 -2.48 -21.91
C ASN A 91 4.64 -2.21 -22.09
N GLU A 92 5.06 -1.00 -21.76
CA GLU A 92 6.50 -0.66 -21.70
C GLU A 92 7.22 -1.52 -20.66
N PRO A 93 8.56 -1.70 -20.81
CA PRO A 93 9.36 -2.36 -19.78
C PRO A 93 9.15 -1.73 -18.41
N LEU A 94 9.01 -2.55 -17.38
CA LEU A 94 8.76 -2.11 -16.00
C LEU A 94 9.85 -1.14 -15.51
N VAL A 95 11.10 -1.34 -15.91
CA VAL A 95 12.23 -0.43 -15.60
C VAL A 95 11.98 0.97 -16.14
N THR A 96 11.47 1.09 -17.36
CA THR A 96 11.11 2.38 -17.98
C THR A 96 9.93 3.02 -17.24
N GLN A 97 8.89 2.24 -16.96
CA GLN A 97 7.73 2.71 -16.19
C GLN A 97 8.15 3.23 -14.80
N ILE A 98 9.00 2.49 -14.08
CA ILE A 98 9.52 2.93 -12.76
C ILE A 98 10.31 4.23 -12.90
N SER A 99 11.16 4.34 -13.91
CA SER A 99 11.97 5.56 -14.13
C SER A 99 11.09 6.78 -14.38
N SER A 100 10.12 6.66 -15.27
CA SER A 100 9.17 7.73 -15.61
C SER A 100 8.33 8.11 -14.38
N TYR A 101 7.79 7.10 -13.68
CA TYR A 101 7.04 7.28 -12.44
C TYR A 101 7.83 8.05 -11.40
N LEU A 102 9.05 7.61 -11.05
CA LEU A 102 9.88 8.29 -10.05
C LEU A 102 10.25 9.72 -10.43
N LYS A 103 10.43 9.99 -11.74
CA LYS A 103 10.72 11.33 -12.24
C LYS A 103 9.51 12.27 -12.08
N ASP A 104 8.33 11.82 -12.47
CA ASP A 104 7.13 12.66 -12.47
C ASP A 104 6.57 12.86 -11.06
N GLU A 105 6.53 11.80 -10.26
CA GLU A 105 6.20 11.87 -8.84
C GLU A 105 7.18 12.74 -8.07
N GLY A 106 8.47 12.67 -8.40
CA GLY A 106 9.49 13.52 -7.79
C GLY A 106 9.24 15.01 -7.97
N LYS A 107 8.62 15.43 -9.09
CA LYS A 107 8.19 16.81 -9.31
C LYS A 107 7.04 17.19 -8.38
N LEU A 108 6.05 16.30 -8.21
CA LEU A 108 4.91 16.51 -7.31
C LEU A 108 5.36 16.61 -5.86
N TYR A 109 6.26 15.74 -5.40
CA TYR A 109 6.85 15.84 -4.06
C TYR A 109 7.48 17.21 -3.81
N ASN A 110 8.25 17.73 -4.78
CA ASN A 110 8.90 19.03 -4.65
C ASN A 110 7.88 20.20 -4.69
N LYS A 111 6.80 20.04 -5.47
CA LYS A 111 5.76 21.08 -5.62
C LYS A 111 4.87 21.18 -4.39
N ILE A 112 4.47 20.05 -3.82
CA ILE A 112 3.49 19.99 -2.72
C ILE A 112 4.20 20.16 -1.36
N GLY A 113 5.33 19.49 -1.15
CA GLY A 113 6.08 19.52 0.11
C GLY A 113 5.37 18.76 1.22
N PHE A 114 5.41 17.41 1.18
CA PHE A 114 4.77 16.56 2.18
C PHE A 114 5.52 16.55 3.51
N ASP A 115 4.75 16.57 4.61
CA ASP A 115 5.24 16.31 5.97
C ASP A 115 5.23 14.80 6.28
N LEU A 116 4.27 14.07 5.69
CA LEU A 116 4.09 12.63 5.85
C LEU A 116 3.62 12.00 4.55
N VAL A 117 4.16 10.83 4.26
CA VAL A 117 3.69 9.99 3.16
C VAL A 117 3.17 8.67 3.72
N ILE A 118 1.96 8.29 3.33
CA ILE A 118 1.36 7.00 3.65
C ILE A 118 1.06 6.29 2.35
N ASN A 119 1.53 5.07 2.20
CA ASN A 119 1.27 4.33 0.98
C ASN A 119 0.82 2.89 1.27
N ASP A 120 -0.03 2.36 0.43
CA ASP A 120 -0.52 0.99 0.48
C ASP A 120 -0.24 0.33 -0.87
N GLY A 121 0.86 -0.41 -0.91
CA GLY A 121 1.31 -1.16 -2.09
C GLY A 121 2.24 -0.41 -3.05
N ASP A 122 2.34 0.92 -2.98
CA ASP A 122 3.24 1.68 -3.83
C ASP A 122 4.65 1.81 -3.21
N MET A 123 5.61 1.08 -3.76
CA MET A 123 6.99 1.10 -3.30
C MET A 123 7.79 2.32 -3.79
N GLY A 124 7.36 2.94 -4.87
CA GLY A 124 8.04 4.10 -5.46
C GLY A 124 7.99 5.31 -4.54
N SER A 125 6.87 5.52 -3.85
CA SER A 125 6.71 6.59 -2.88
C SER A 125 7.68 6.46 -1.69
N ASN A 126 8.02 5.22 -1.24
CA ASN A 126 9.04 5.01 -0.21
C ASN A 126 10.41 5.49 -0.66
N VAL A 127 10.78 5.22 -1.93
CA VAL A 127 12.06 5.65 -2.51
C VAL A 127 12.15 7.17 -2.57
N LEU A 128 11.05 7.81 -2.96
CA LEU A 128 11.00 9.28 -3.06
C LEU A 128 11.01 9.95 -1.70
N ALA A 129 10.32 9.40 -0.72
CA ALA A 129 10.30 9.90 0.65
C ALA A 129 11.68 9.76 1.31
N GLU A 130 12.31 8.58 1.21
CA GLU A 130 13.68 8.36 1.72
C GLU A 130 14.67 9.37 1.16
N ARG A 131 14.67 9.60 -0.16
CA ARG A 131 15.57 10.57 -0.83
C ARG A 131 15.36 12.01 -0.38
N ARG A 132 14.23 12.34 0.21
CA ARG A 132 13.85 13.69 0.66
C ARG A 132 13.76 13.84 2.17
N ASN A 133 14.14 12.80 2.91
CA ASN A 133 14.02 12.73 4.37
C ASN A 133 12.59 13.01 4.88
N ILE A 134 11.58 12.58 4.10
CA ILE A 134 10.17 12.65 4.49
C ILE A 134 9.81 11.36 5.22
N THR A 135 9.13 11.47 6.36
CA THR A 135 8.60 10.30 7.05
C THR A 135 7.61 9.55 6.15
N SER A 136 7.79 8.23 6.02
CA SER A 136 6.91 7.38 5.23
C SER A 136 6.42 6.18 6.01
N LEU A 137 5.12 5.88 5.85
CA LEU A 137 4.44 4.72 6.42
C LEU A 137 4.00 3.81 5.28
N PHE A 138 4.47 2.57 5.27
CA PHE A 138 4.06 1.59 4.27
C PHE A 138 3.06 0.61 4.87
N VAL A 139 1.83 0.62 4.38
CA VAL A 139 0.77 -0.31 4.81
C VAL A 139 0.84 -1.57 3.96
N THR A 140 0.88 -2.73 4.60
CA THR A 140 0.94 -4.00 3.87
C THR A 140 0.43 -5.18 4.71
N ASN A 141 0.05 -6.24 4.03
CA ASN A 141 -0.11 -7.59 4.58
C ASN A 141 0.83 -8.59 3.89
N GLN A 142 1.76 -8.09 3.08
CA GLN A 142 2.70 -8.89 2.32
C GLN A 142 4.04 -8.16 2.23
N PHE A 143 5.09 -8.79 2.74
CA PHE A 143 6.44 -8.26 2.67
C PHE A 143 7.35 -9.14 1.80
N LYS A 144 7.61 -10.36 2.23
CA LYS A 144 8.46 -11.31 1.53
C LYS A 144 7.88 -12.72 1.64
N PRO A 145 6.94 -13.09 0.75
CA PRO A 145 6.33 -14.42 0.76
C PRO A 145 7.36 -15.54 0.74
N LYS A 146 7.15 -16.59 1.51
CA LYS A 146 7.93 -17.83 1.38
C LYS A 146 7.65 -18.44 0.03
N LEU A 147 8.71 -18.73 -0.71
CA LEU A 147 8.59 -19.42 -2.00
C LEU A 147 8.70 -20.91 -1.82
N TRP A 148 7.89 -21.63 -2.56
CA TRP A 148 8.06 -23.08 -2.71
C TRP A 148 9.29 -23.37 -3.57
N LYS A 149 9.92 -24.52 -3.38
CA LYS A 149 11.16 -24.89 -4.08
C LYS A 149 11.10 -24.65 -5.60
N SER A 150 9.95 -24.91 -6.22
CA SER A 150 9.72 -24.70 -7.66
C SER A 150 9.70 -23.24 -8.11
N ARG A 151 9.74 -22.27 -7.18
CA ARG A 151 9.66 -20.82 -7.47
C ARG A 151 10.91 -20.06 -7.07
N ILE A 152 12.04 -20.72 -6.90
CA ILE A 152 13.30 -20.12 -6.44
C ILE A 152 13.80 -19.00 -7.37
N TYR A 153 13.47 -19.06 -8.66
CA TYR A 153 13.83 -18.06 -9.65
C TYR A 153 13.13 -16.70 -9.43
N PHE A 154 12.06 -16.64 -8.62
CA PHE A 154 11.44 -15.36 -8.23
C PHE A 154 12.12 -14.70 -7.03
N LYS A 155 13.03 -15.39 -6.37
CA LYS A 155 13.69 -14.87 -5.17
C LYS A 155 14.35 -13.50 -5.39
N PRO A 156 15.09 -13.23 -6.48
CA PRO A 156 15.69 -11.92 -6.71
C PRO A 156 14.64 -10.79 -6.81
N ALA A 157 13.50 -11.06 -7.44
CA ALA A 157 12.42 -10.07 -7.56
C ALA A 157 11.79 -9.77 -6.19
N LEU A 158 11.60 -10.79 -5.34
CA LEU A 158 11.09 -10.60 -3.98
C LEU A 158 12.08 -9.85 -3.10
N GLU A 159 13.37 -10.11 -3.22
CA GLU A 159 14.40 -9.36 -2.49
C GLU A 159 14.43 -7.89 -2.94
N PHE A 160 14.29 -7.64 -4.23
CA PHE A 160 14.18 -6.28 -4.76
C PHE A 160 12.98 -5.55 -4.15
N VAL A 161 11.80 -6.18 -4.17
CA VAL A 161 10.56 -5.64 -3.59
C VAL A 161 10.73 -5.37 -2.09
N ALA A 162 11.21 -6.35 -1.33
CA ALA A 162 11.47 -6.21 0.09
C ALA A 162 12.42 -5.04 0.40
N LYS A 163 13.47 -4.87 -0.42
CA LYS A 163 14.41 -3.75 -0.29
C LYS A 163 13.73 -2.39 -0.51
N GLN A 164 12.77 -2.28 -1.44
CA GLN A 164 12.05 -1.02 -1.63
C GLN A 164 11.07 -0.73 -0.47
N ILE A 165 10.40 -1.76 0.03
CA ILE A 165 9.53 -1.63 1.21
C ILE A 165 10.32 -1.22 2.45
N SER A 166 11.49 -1.79 2.67
CA SER A 166 12.35 -1.49 3.83
C SER A 166 12.87 -0.06 3.89
N LYS A 167 12.71 0.72 2.80
CA LYS A 167 13.01 2.16 2.78
C LYS A 167 11.99 3.00 3.54
N ALA A 168 10.79 2.48 3.78
CA ALA A 168 9.80 3.15 4.61
C ALA A 168 10.34 3.41 6.03
N SER A 169 9.91 4.50 6.64
CA SER A 169 10.25 4.83 8.03
C SER A 169 9.63 3.83 9.00
N LYS A 170 8.39 3.41 8.75
CA LYS A 170 7.68 2.33 9.44
C LYS A 170 6.90 1.49 8.44
N ILE A 171 6.75 0.20 8.76
CA ILE A 171 5.98 -0.79 8.01
C ILE A 171 4.78 -1.17 8.86
N LEU A 172 3.59 -0.75 8.44
CA LEU A 172 2.34 -1.01 9.14
C LEU A 172 1.73 -2.31 8.60
N VAL A 173 1.74 -3.34 9.42
CA VAL A 173 1.13 -4.62 9.04
C VAL A 173 -0.36 -4.57 9.36
N ALA A 174 -1.18 -4.65 8.33
CA ALA A 174 -2.65 -4.66 8.41
C ALA A 174 -3.15 -6.06 8.85
N ASP A 175 -2.70 -6.52 10.01
CA ASP A 175 -2.99 -7.82 10.59
C ASP A 175 -2.76 -7.79 12.11
N SER A 176 -3.20 -8.82 12.80
CA SER A 176 -2.92 -9.03 14.24
C SER A 176 -1.47 -9.44 14.45
N GLU A 177 -0.95 -9.17 15.64
CA GLU A 177 0.38 -9.65 16.04
C GLU A 177 0.43 -11.19 16.14
N PRO A 178 1.60 -11.82 15.94
CA PRO A 178 1.78 -13.23 16.25
C PRO A 178 1.40 -13.54 17.72
N PRO A 179 0.77 -14.68 18.00
CA PRO A 179 0.52 -15.82 17.12
C PRO A 179 -0.78 -15.72 16.28
N TYR A 180 -1.51 -14.62 16.35
CA TYR A 180 -2.82 -14.45 15.71
C TYR A 180 -2.75 -13.88 14.29
N THR A 181 -1.54 -13.76 13.74
CA THR A 181 -1.29 -13.25 12.39
C THR A 181 -1.80 -14.22 11.33
N MET A 182 -2.70 -13.78 10.46
CA MET A 182 -3.19 -14.56 9.31
C MET A 182 -2.22 -14.53 8.12
N CYS A 183 -1.45 -13.46 7.98
CA CYS A 183 -0.54 -13.24 6.86
C CYS A 183 0.90 -13.72 7.12
N GLU A 184 1.17 -14.49 8.17
CA GLU A 184 2.53 -14.90 8.59
C GLU A 184 3.36 -15.46 7.43
N TYR A 185 2.75 -16.29 6.57
CA TYR A 185 3.40 -16.87 5.40
C TYR A 185 3.99 -15.83 4.44
N ASN A 186 3.37 -14.63 4.36
CA ASN A 186 3.74 -13.56 3.45
C ASN A 186 4.65 -12.50 4.06
N LEU A 187 4.87 -12.51 5.37
CA LEU A 187 5.58 -11.43 6.05
C LEU A 187 7.09 -11.63 6.04
N ASN A 188 7.62 -12.69 6.60
CA ASN A 188 9.06 -13.06 6.59
C ASN A 188 10.02 -11.88 6.69
N PHE A 189 9.87 -11.07 7.74
CA PHE A 189 10.74 -9.94 8.00
C PHE A 189 12.16 -10.39 8.35
N THR A 190 13.15 -9.64 7.88
CA THR A 190 14.54 -9.78 8.30
C THR A 190 14.76 -9.05 9.63
N LYS A 191 15.79 -9.44 10.39
CA LYS A 191 16.04 -8.86 11.72
C LYS A 191 16.26 -7.34 11.69
N ASP A 192 16.94 -6.86 10.66
CA ASP A 192 17.31 -5.45 10.45
C ASP A 192 16.11 -4.51 10.24
N ILE A 193 14.97 -5.06 9.81
CA ILE A 193 13.77 -4.25 9.59
C ILE A 193 12.68 -4.49 10.62
N GLN A 194 12.85 -5.46 11.51
CA GLN A 194 11.83 -5.82 12.51
C GLN A 194 11.45 -4.64 13.41
N GLU A 195 12.42 -3.77 13.74
CA GLU A 195 12.18 -2.55 14.53
C GLU A 195 11.31 -1.50 13.83
N LYS A 196 11.17 -1.61 12.50
CA LYS A 196 10.29 -0.74 11.71
C LYS A 196 8.87 -1.28 11.61
N VAL A 197 8.65 -2.54 11.99
CA VAL A 197 7.36 -3.22 11.83
C VAL A 197 6.44 -2.89 13.00
N VAL A 198 5.20 -2.52 12.66
CA VAL A 198 4.12 -2.26 13.62
C VAL A 198 2.87 -2.99 13.13
N TYR A 199 2.33 -3.87 13.95
CA TYR A 199 1.05 -4.51 13.68
C TYR A 199 -0.07 -3.56 14.10
N VAL A 200 -0.98 -3.27 13.17
CA VAL A 200 -2.04 -2.26 13.38
C VAL A 200 -3.44 -2.86 13.38
N GLY A 201 -3.53 -4.19 13.36
CA GLY A 201 -4.80 -4.91 13.30
C GLY A 201 -5.47 -4.80 11.94
N HIS A 202 -6.67 -5.36 11.86
CA HIS A 202 -7.47 -5.33 10.64
C HIS A 202 -8.21 -4.00 10.51
N PHE A 203 -8.19 -3.41 9.31
CA PHE A 203 -8.99 -2.23 9.01
C PHE A 203 -10.46 -2.64 8.79
N THR A 204 -11.15 -2.99 9.87
CA THR A 204 -12.57 -3.34 9.86
C THR A 204 -13.41 -2.17 10.35
N ASN A 205 -14.68 -2.10 9.93
CA ASN A 205 -15.64 -1.25 10.62
C ASN A 205 -15.89 -1.87 11.99
N GLU A 206 -15.62 -1.14 13.06
CA GLU A 206 -16.15 -1.49 14.36
C GLU A 206 -17.68 -1.40 14.26
N LYS A 207 -18.35 -2.51 13.94
CA LYS A 207 -19.73 -2.66 14.36
C LYS A 207 -19.67 -2.63 15.88
N LYS A 208 -20.19 -1.59 16.53
CA LYS A 208 -20.54 -1.67 17.94
C LYS A 208 -21.45 -2.89 18.04
N ILE A 209 -20.95 -3.97 18.63
CA ILE A 209 -21.78 -5.09 19.06
C ILE A 209 -22.65 -4.46 20.14
N GLU A 210 -23.87 -4.06 19.78
CA GLU A 210 -24.84 -3.63 20.76
C GLU A 210 -25.01 -4.81 21.73
N LYS A 211 -24.92 -4.52 23.03
CA LYS A 211 -25.08 -5.51 24.11
C LYS A 211 -26.47 -6.14 24.00
N GLY A 212 -26.65 -7.08 23.14
CA GLY A 212 -27.92 -7.76 22.85
C GLY A 212 -27.77 -8.93 21.88
N GLU A 213 -26.76 -8.94 21.05
CA GLU A 213 -26.54 -10.02 20.06
C GLU A 213 -25.58 -11.13 20.56
N LYS A 214 -25.60 -11.44 21.83
CA LYS A 214 -24.90 -12.63 22.36
C LYS A 214 -25.58 -13.95 21.98
N GLY A 215 -26.67 -13.91 21.21
CA GLY A 215 -27.51 -15.09 20.95
C GLY A 215 -26.96 -16.09 19.94
N ASP A 216 -26.01 -15.75 19.10
CA ASP A 216 -25.61 -16.64 17.99
C ASP A 216 -24.27 -17.35 18.17
N LEU A 217 -23.44 -16.95 19.13
CA LEU A 217 -22.19 -17.67 19.42
C LEU A 217 -22.38 -18.92 20.31
N GLU A 218 -23.43 -18.98 21.07
CA GLU A 218 -23.75 -20.18 21.92
C GLU A 218 -24.25 -21.38 21.10
N LYS A 219 -24.66 -21.19 19.84
CA LYS A 219 -25.11 -22.27 18.95
C LYS A 219 -23.98 -23.10 18.33
N PHE A 220 -22.73 -22.68 18.48
CA PHE A 220 -21.57 -23.38 17.90
C PHE A 220 -20.68 -24.08 18.94
N THR A 221 -21.10 -24.13 20.21
CA THR A 221 -20.31 -24.77 21.28
C THR A 221 -20.83 -26.09 21.73
N ASP A 222 -21.95 -26.60 21.17
CA ASP A 222 -22.56 -27.91 21.51
C ASP A 222 -22.51 -28.86 20.29
N GLU A 223 -21.31 -29.26 19.84
CA GLU A 223 -21.05 -30.51 19.11
C GLU A 223 -19.65 -31.04 19.47
#